data_30416f35ba9de53796af7392a7246ffb
#
_entry.id   30416f35ba9de53796af7392a7246ffb
#
_cell.length_a   1.000
_cell.length_b   1.000
_cell.length_c   1.000
_cell.angle_alpha   90.00
_cell.angle_beta   90.00
_cell.angle_gamma   90.00
#
_symmetry.space_group_name_H-M   'P 1'
#
loop_
_entity.id
_entity.type
_entity.pdbx_description
1 polymer ?
#
loop_
_entity_poly.entity_id
_entity_poly.type
_entity_poly.pdbx_seq_one_letter_code
_entity_poly.pdbx_strand_id
1 'polypeptide(L)'
;MSDAELLVGIDVGTTACKAAVVSADDGAELAHGSALTPWTQVPTGAEIPADALFEAAAAAAAGAFERAPAGQVVGVGVTSMAETGVLLDREGRPLAPAIAWHDARGEQEAARLAADLGAERFSAHTGLPVRPLFSIAKYAWLRANHPEVAGAVRWLGVAEWVLHRLGGEQVAEYSLASRTGLLDVGRRAWWDEACAWAGAPPGLMADLVQAGSPAGRASGERLPRLAGAALTVAGHDHLSASVGAAATRPGDLFDSCGTAEALIRALPPPVAPGDLRRLVAAQVTVGWHVLPGQHALLGASRAGLALQRFLDLLGAGEQGRAELDLAATAVPPGSGGLAVRDVFGERSALDGIGDHLGPGWVWRAALEAVAERAAELRGHIEAVAGPSARLVLAGGWARSPAVRAVKLARLGPFDHPPVAEAGARGAALLGGIAAGRYGGVDELPAPGGALAETPSRERSR
;
A
#
# COMPACT_ATOMS: atom_id res chain seq x y z
N MET A 1 -28.99 24.62 -10.96
CA MET A 1 -28.08 24.15 -9.91
C MET A 1 -27.02 23.36 -10.66
N SER A 2 -25.74 23.71 -10.59
CA SER A 2 -24.67 22.93 -11.19
C SER A 2 -24.69 21.52 -10.53
N ASP A 3 -24.72 20.46 -11.35
CA ASP A 3 -24.64 19.13 -10.81
C ASP A 3 -23.33 19.02 -10.01
N ALA A 4 -23.38 18.41 -8.81
CA ALA A 4 -22.20 18.24 -7.97
C ALA A 4 -21.15 17.39 -8.70
N GLU A 5 -19.91 17.84 -8.74
CA GLU A 5 -18.80 17.08 -9.31
C GLU A 5 -18.23 16.10 -8.29
N LEU A 6 -18.06 14.87 -8.72
CA LEU A 6 -17.63 13.75 -7.90
C LEU A 6 -16.30 13.17 -8.43
N LEU A 7 -15.50 12.71 -7.51
CA LEU A 7 -14.30 11.91 -7.78
C LEU A 7 -14.51 10.49 -7.25
N VAL A 8 -13.92 9.52 -7.91
CA VAL A 8 -13.98 8.13 -7.47
C VAL A 8 -12.57 7.57 -7.32
N GLY A 9 -12.31 6.99 -6.16
CA GLY A 9 -11.09 6.23 -5.94
C GLY A 9 -11.40 4.76 -5.75
N ILE A 10 -10.63 3.91 -6.41
CA ILE A 10 -10.69 2.46 -6.29
C ILE A 10 -9.36 1.97 -5.75
N ASP A 11 -9.39 1.28 -4.63
CA ASP A 11 -8.22 0.69 -3.96
C ASP A 11 -8.32 -0.84 -4.01
N VAL A 12 -7.45 -1.47 -4.78
CA VAL A 12 -7.45 -2.92 -4.99
C VAL A 12 -6.46 -3.56 -4.02
N GLY A 13 -6.93 -3.77 -2.79
CA GLY A 13 -6.12 -4.29 -1.70
C GLY A 13 -6.06 -5.81 -1.63
N THR A 14 -5.15 -6.34 -0.81
CA THR A 14 -4.93 -7.79 -0.65
C THR A 14 -6.15 -8.50 -0.06
N THR A 15 -6.80 -7.93 0.95
CA THR A 15 -7.94 -8.55 1.64
C THR A 15 -9.27 -8.18 0.98
N ALA A 16 -9.40 -6.93 0.55
CA ALA A 16 -10.62 -6.41 -0.06
C ALA A 16 -10.29 -5.29 -1.04
N CYS A 17 -11.07 -5.22 -2.11
CA CYS A 17 -11.18 -4.04 -2.94
C CYS A 17 -12.09 -3.03 -2.24
N LYS A 18 -11.71 -1.77 -2.26
CA LYS A 18 -12.46 -0.67 -1.65
C LYS A 18 -12.67 0.44 -2.65
N ALA A 19 -13.76 1.17 -2.51
CA ALA A 19 -14.00 2.37 -3.31
C ALA A 19 -14.57 3.49 -2.44
N ALA A 20 -14.20 4.72 -2.78
CA ALA A 20 -14.73 5.92 -2.18
C ALA A 20 -15.26 6.86 -3.27
N VAL A 21 -16.44 7.44 -3.05
CA VAL A 21 -16.93 8.58 -3.78
C VAL A 21 -16.65 9.83 -2.96
N VAL A 22 -15.96 10.78 -3.56
CA VAL A 22 -15.42 11.97 -2.90
C VAL A 22 -15.94 13.22 -3.60
N SER A 23 -16.27 14.24 -2.84
CA SER A 23 -16.61 15.56 -3.37
C SER A 23 -15.39 16.19 -4.04
N ALA A 24 -15.55 16.67 -5.27
CA ALA A 24 -14.47 17.36 -5.98
C ALA A 24 -14.18 18.77 -5.42
N ASP A 25 -15.10 19.35 -4.65
CA ASP A 25 -14.96 20.71 -4.12
C ASP A 25 -14.10 20.76 -2.85
N ASP A 26 -14.34 19.85 -1.90
CA ASP A 26 -13.71 19.88 -0.57
C ASP A 26 -13.02 18.57 -0.17
N GLY A 27 -13.04 17.54 -1.03
CA GLY A 27 -12.42 16.25 -0.78
C GLY A 27 -13.11 15.42 0.32
N ALA A 28 -14.35 15.75 0.69
CA ALA A 28 -15.11 14.97 1.65
C ALA A 28 -15.47 13.59 1.10
N GLU A 29 -15.32 12.56 1.91
CA GLU A 29 -15.75 11.20 1.59
C GLU A 29 -17.28 11.12 1.74
N LEU A 30 -18.00 10.92 0.63
CA LEU A 30 -19.47 10.92 0.55
C LEU A 30 -20.07 9.52 0.66
N ALA A 31 -19.38 8.53 0.15
CA ALA A 31 -19.82 7.14 0.19
C ALA A 31 -18.67 6.17 0.02
N HIS A 32 -18.84 4.97 0.53
CA HIS A 32 -17.85 3.87 0.44
C HIS A 32 -18.51 2.58 0.00
N GLY A 33 -17.73 1.74 -0.67
CA GLY A 33 -18.08 0.37 -0.98
C GLY A 33 -16.88 -0.54 -0.80
N SER A 34 -17.14 -1.82 -0.56
CA SER A 34 -16.08 -2.83 -0.48
C SER A 34 -16.57 -4.18 -0.99
N ALA A 35 -15.63 -4.98 -1.50
CA ALA A 35 -15.83 -6.37 -1.90
C ALA A 35 -14.57 -7.16 -1.54
N LEU A 36 -14.71 -8.42 -1.11
CA LEU A 36 -13.55 -9.26 -0.82
C LEU A 36 -12.73 -9.49 -2.07
N THR A 37 -11.41 -9.53 -1.95
CA THR A 37 -10.51 -9.95 -3.02
C THR A 37 -10.54 -11.49 -3.08
N PRO A 38 -11.06 -12.10 -4.18
CA PRO A 38 -11.40 -13.53 -4.20
C PRO A 38 -10.19 -14.40 -4.56
N TRP A 39 -9.17 -14.43 -3.69
CA TRP A 39 -8.00 -15.29 -3.87
C TRP A 39 -8.34 -16.76 -3.85
N THR A 40 -7.76 -17.51 -4.79
CA THR A 40 -7.70 -18.97 -4.76
C THR A 40 -6.44 -19.40 -4.02
N GLN A 41 -6.60 -20.16 -2.94
CA GLN A 41 -5.46 -20.71 -2.20
C GLN A 41 -4.82 -21.86 -2.98
N VAL A 42 -3.50 -21.86 -3.07
CA VAL A 42 -2.68 -22.90 -3.69
C VAL A 42 -1.58 -23.32 -2.71
N PRO A 43 -0.91 -24.48 -2.89
CA PRO A 43 0.10 -24.96 -1.93
C PRO A 43 1.24 -23.97 -1.66
N THR A 44 1.56 -23.11 -2.61
CA THR A 44 2.64 -22.10 -2.50
C THR A 44 2.18 -20.75 -1.97
N GLY A 45 0.87 -20.52 -1.86
CA GLY A 45 0.28 -19.24 -1.42
C GLY A 45 -1.09 -18.97 -2.02
N ALA A 46 -1.22 -17.97 -2.88
CA ALA A 46 -2.49 -17.58 -3.46
C ALA A 46 -2.34 -17.00 -4.88
N GLU A 47 -3.37 -17.20 -5.70
CA GLU A 47 -3.48 -16.62 -7.03
C GLU A 47 -4.93 -16.23 -7.34
N ILE A 48 -5.14 -15.40 -8.37
CA ILE A 48 -6.45 -14.92 -8.75
C ILE A 48 -6.54 -14.74 -10.27
N PRO A 49 -7.64 -15.18 -10.93
CA PRO A 49 -7.92 -14.77 -12.28
C PRO A 49 -8.04 -13.24 -12.38
N ALA A 50 -7.36 -12.62 -13.34
CA ALA A 50 -7.32 -11.17 -13.46
C ALA A 50 -8.72 -10.55 -13.65
N ASP A 51 -9.63 -11.24 -14.34
CA ASP A 51 -11.03 -10.80 -14.50
C ASP A 51 -11.80 -10.82 -13.17
N ALA A 52 -11.56 -11.81 -12.29
CA ALA A 52 -12.19 -11.85 -10.96
C ALA A 52 -11.72 -10.68 -10.08
N LEU A 53 -10.46 -10.27 -10.24
CA LEU A 53 -9.92 -9.10 -9.56
C LEU A 53 -10.59 -7.79 -10.02
N PHE A 54 -10.78 -7.64 -11.35
CA PHE A 54 -11.52 -6.51 -11.91
C PHE A 54 -12.98 -6.48 -11.43
N GLU A 55 -13.68 -7.63 -11.43
CA GLU A 55 -15.06 -7.69 -10.96
C GLU A 55 -15.19 -7.35 -9.47
N ALA A 56 -14.25 -7.74 -8.62
CA ALA A 56 -14.23 -7.33 -7.21
C ALA A 56 -14.05 -5.82 -7.06
N ALA A 57 -13.15 -5.21 -7.84
CA ALA A 57 -12.96 -3.75 -7.86
C ALA A 57 -14.24 -3.02 -8.34
N ALA A 58 -14.87 -3.53 -9.40
CA ALA A 58 -16.12 -2.99 -9.93
C ALA A 58 -17.29 -3.14 -8.94
N ALA A 59 -17.36 -4.26 -8.21
CA ALA A 59 -18.38 -4.47 -7.18
C ALA A 59 -18.20 -3.48 -6.01
N ALA A 60 -16.98 -3.22 -5.59
CA ALA A 60 -16.69 -2.20 -4.57
C ALA A 60 -17.16 -0.80 -5.01
N ALA A 61 -16.85 -0.42 -6.26
CA ALA A 61 -17.30 0.86 -6.81
C ALA A 61 -18.83 0.94 -6.95
N ALA A 62 -19.48 -0.12 -7.41
CA ALA A 62 -20.94 -0.20 -7.49
C ALA A 62 -21.60 -0.03 -6.11
N GLY A 63 -21.09 -0.71 -5.08
CA GLY A 63 -21.56 -0.57 -3.70
C GLY A 63 -21.36 0.82 -3.10
N ALA A 64 -20.32 1.56 -3.51
CA ALA A 64 -20.15 2.96 -3.15
C ALA A 64 -21.23 3.83 -3.85
N PHE A 65 -21.52 3.57 -5.11
CA PHE A 65 -22.52 4.32 -5.88
C PHE A 65 -23.96 4.16 -5.36
N GLU A 66 -24.32 3.03 -4.77
CA GLU A 66 -25.63 2.81 -4.15
C GLU A 66 -25.91 3.82 -3.01
N ARG A 67 -24.85 4.31 -2.37
CA ARG A 67 -24.91 5.21 -1.21
C ARG A 67 -24.53 6.64 -1.55
N ALA A 68 -23.94 6.86 -2.71
CA ALA A 68 -23.45 8.16 -3.13
C ALA A 68 -24.59 9.07 -3.60
N PRO A 69 -24.49 10.39 -3.37
CA PRO A 69 -25.43 11.36 -3.93
C PRO A 69 -25.39 11.33 -5.46
N ALA A 70 -26.41 11.92 -6.07
CA ALA A 70 -26.40 12.22 -7.50
C ALA A 70 -25.29 13.24 -7.80
N GLY A 71 -24.68 13.15 -8.98
CA GLY A 71 -23.61 14.04 -9.41
C GLY A 71 -22.83 13.43 -10.58
N GLN A 72 -22.06 14.27 -11.26
CA GLN A 72 -21.22 13.87 -12.37
C GLN A 72 -19.86 13.39 -11.84
N VAL A 73 -19.44 12.17 -12.18
CA VAL A 73 -18.07 11.73 -11.92
C VAL A 73 -17.16 12.33 -12.99
N VAL A 74 -16.21 13.17 -12.56
CA VAL A 74 -15.28 13.86 -13.46
C VAL A 74 -13.89 13.18 -13.51
N GLY A 75 -13.47 12.52 -12.41
CA GLY A 75 -12.18 11.86 -12.30
C GLY A 75 -12.24 10.54 -11.53
N VAL A 76 -11.44 9.58 -11.97
CA VAL A 76 -11.30 8.26 -11.36
C VAL A 76 -9.82 7.93 -11.19
N GLY A 77 -9.39 7.61 -9.97
CA GLY A 77 -8.08 7.08 -9.70
C GLY A 77 -8.15 5.63 -9.25
N VAL A 78 -7.21 4.80 -9.72
CA VAL A 78 -7.08 3.42 -9.30
C VAL A 78 -5.72 3.22 -8.64
N THR A 79 -5.73 2.75 -7.39
CA THR A 79 -4.55 2.35 -6.63
C THR A 79 -4.64 0.86 -6.29
N SER A 80 -3.53 0.23 -5.97
CA SER A 80 -3.54 -1.18 -5.61
C SER A 80 -2.35 -1.60 -4.76
N MET A 81 -2.43 -2.83 -4.23
CA MET A 81 -1.26 -3.58 -3.82
C MET A 81 -0.25 -3.61 -4.97
N ALA A 82 1.03 -3.63 -4.65
CA ALA A 82 2.11 -3.75 -5.63
C ALA A 82 2.53 -5.21 -5.84
N GLU A 83 3.55 -5.43 -6.64
CA GLU A 83 4.24 -6.69 -6.97
C GLU A 83 3.41 -7.75 -7.71
N THR A 84 2.09 -7.75 -7.54
CA THR A 84 1.16 -8.59 -8.30
C THR A 84 0.92 -7.97 -9.68
N GLY A 85 0.93 -8.78 -10.73
CA GLY A 85 0.74 -8.29 -12.08
C GLY A 85 0.03 -9.29 -12.99
N VAL A 86 -0.44 -8.79 -14.13
CA VAL A 86 -1.21 -9.49 -15.15
C VAL A 86 -0.45 -9.48 -16.47
N LEU A 87 -0.28 -10.65 -17.08
CA LEU A 87 0.34 -10.81 -18.40
C LEU A 87 -0.76 -10.93 -19.47
N LEU A 88 -0.64 -10.11 -20.52
CA LEU A 88 -1.63 -10.04 -21.58
C LEU A 88 -1.07 -10.51 -22.94
N ASP A 89 -1.90 -11.17 -23.71
CA ASP A 89 -1.67 -11.47 -25.13
C ASP A 89 -1.93 -10.23 -26.02
N ARG A 90 -1.79 -10.41 -27.33
CA ARG A 90 -2.00 -9.33 -28.32
C ARG A 90 -3.46 -8.86 -28.39
N GLU A 91 -4.40 -9.68 -27.98
CA GLU A 91 -5.82 -9.38 -27.92
C GLU A 91 -6.23 -8.76 -26.56
N GLY A 92 -5.25 -8.53 -25.65
CA GLY A 92 -5.48 -7.96 -24.32
C GLY A 92 -6.08 -8.96 -23.32
N ARG A 93 -5.99 -10.27 -23.56
CA ARG A 93 -6.51 -11.31 -22.66
C ARG A 93 -5.44 -11.77 -21.69
N PRO A 94 -5.78 -11.98 -20.40
CA PRO A 94 -4.86 -12.54 -19.42
C PRO A 94 -4.41 -13.96 -19.80
N LEU A 95 -3.10 -14.22 -19.73
CA LEU A 95 -2.48 -15.50 -20.09
C LEU A 95 -2.32 -16.45 -18.90
N ALA A 96 -2.27 -15.92 -17.69
CA ALA A 96 -2.11 -16.70 -16.46
C ALA A 96 -2.82 -16.00 -15.30
N PRO A 97 -3.14 -16.71 -14.21
CA PRO A 97 -3.59 -16.06 -12.98
C PRO A 97 -2.55 -15.10 -12.43
N ALA A 98 -2.99 -14.01 -11.81
CA ALA A 98 -2.13 -13.09 -11.09
C ALA A 98 -1.69 -13.73 -9.76
N ILE A 99 -0.38 -13.83 -9.54
CA ILE A 99 0.20 -14.40 -8.31
C ILE A 99 0.19 -13.35 -7.21
N ALA A 100 -0.30 -13.69 -6.02
CA ALA A 100 -0.29 -12.80 -4.87
C ALA A 100 1.14 -12.37 -4.50
N TRP A 101 1.31 -11.11 -4.09
CA TRP A 101 2.61 -10.59 -3.70
C TRP A 101 3.30 -11.41 -2.58
N HIS A 102 2.53 -11.96 -1.65
CA HIS A 102 3.00 -12.75 -0.50
C HIS A 102 3.16 -14.24 -0.79
N ASP A 103 2.87 -14.70 -2.02
CA ASP A 103 3.08 -16.09 -2.45
C ASP A 103 4.57 -16.43 -2.52
N ALA A 104 4.95 -17.63 -2.11
CA ALA A 104 6.35 -18.07 -2.03
C ALA A 104 6.97 -18.43 -3.40
N ARG A 105 6.16 -18.56 -4.47
CA ARG A 105 6.69 -18.82 -5.82
C ARG A 105 7.72 -17.77 -6.22
N GLY A 106 8.82 -18.23 -6.84
CA GLY A 106 9.93 -17.35 -7.25
C GLY A 106 11.12 -17.35 -6.30
N GLU A 107 11.17 -18.18 -5.25
CA GLU A 107 12.33 -18.27 -4.35
C GLU A 107 13.60 -18.72 -5.08
N GLN A 108 13.50 -19.72 -5.95
CA GLN A 108 14.64 -20.20 -6.75
C GLN A 108 15.08 -19.15 -7.77
N GLU A 109 14.13 -18.46 -8.37
CA GLU A 109 14.38 -17.35 -9.29
C GLU A 109 15.06 -16.18 -8.58
N ALA A 110 14.63 -15.85 -7.36
CA ALA A 110 15.30 -14.82 -6.55
C ALA A 110 16.74 -15.21 -6.19
N ALA A 111 16.99 -16.48 -5.83
CA ALA A 111 18.36 -16.97 -5.59
C ALA A 111 19.22 -16.91 -6.85
N ARG A 112 18.66 -17.29 -8.02
CA ARG A 112 19.33 -17.17 -9.31
C ARG A 112 19.60 -15.70 -9.68
N LEU A 113 18.63 -14.80 -9.47
CA LEU A 113 18.79 -13.37 -9.67
C LEU A 113 19.98 -12.82 -8.87
N ALA A 114 20.10 -13.22 -7.60
CA ALA A 114 21.21 -12.81 -6.75
C ALA A 114 22.57 -13.31 -7.27
N ALA A 115 22.60 -14.55 -7.81
CA ALA A 115 23.82 -15.14 -8.36
C ALA A 115 24.23 -14.48 -9.69
N ASP A 116 23.27 -14.24 -10.60
CA ASP A 116 23.52 -13.77 -11.97
C ASP A 116 23.78 -12.27 -12.06
N LEU A 117 22.94 -11.45 -11.41
CA LEU A 117 23.06 -9.97 -11.45
C LEU A 117 23.80 -9.41 -10.22
N GLY A 118 23.96 -10.19 -9.15
CA GLY A 118 24.55 -9.72 -7.90
C GLY A 118 23.54 -8.94 -7.04
N ALA A 119 23.37 -9.37 -5.77
CA ALA A 119 22.38 -8.77 -4.87
C ALA A 119 22.63 -7.28 -4.60
N GLU A 120 23.88 -6.86 -4.42
CA GLU A 120 24.25 -5.47 -4.19
C GLU A 120 23.96 -4.59 -5.43
N ARG A 121 24.30 -5.10 -6.62
CA ARG A 121 24.04 -4.42 -7.87
C ARG A 121 22.54 -4.28 -8.14
N PHE A 122 21.78 -5.35 -7.92
CA PHE A 122 20.31 -5.31 -8.00
C PHE A 122 19.74 -4.23 -7.10
N SER A 123 20.14 -4.20 -5.83
CA SER A 123 19.70 -3.19 -4.87
C SER A 123 20.11 -1.76 -5.28
N ALA A 124 21.30 -1.59 -5.85
CA ALA A 124 21.79 -0.28 -6.31
C ALA A 124 20.97 0.30 -7.46
N HIS A 125 20.46 -0.55 -8.37
CA HIS A 125 19.60 -0.11 -9.47
C HIS A 125 18.14 0.05 -9.04
N THR A 126 17.61 -0.89 -8.26
CA THR A 126 16.16 -0.97 -8.01
C THR A 126 15.70 -0.37 -6.69
N GLY A 127 16.61 -0.11 -5.74
CA GLY A 127 16.26 0.27 -4.38
C GLY A 127 15.64 -0.86 -3.54
N LEU A 128 15.69 -2.10 -4.02
CA LEU A 128 15.04 -3.27 -3.43
C LEU A 128 16.05 -4.33 -2.98
N PRO A 129 15.83 -5.07 -1.89
CA PRO A 129 16.56 -6.31 -1.63
C PRO A 129 16.13 -7.40 -2.63
N VAL A 130 16.99 -8.40 -2.88
CA VAL A 130 16.57 -9.57 -3.66
C VAL A 130 15.62 -10.42 -2.81
N ARG A 131 14.38 -10.58 -3.27
CA ARG A 131 13.34 -11.38 -2.61
C ARG A 131 12.33 -11.94 -3.63
N PRO A 132 11.68 -13.08 -3.35
CA PRO A 132 10.64 -13.65 -4.22
C PRO A 132 9.38 -12.79 -4.31
N LEU A 133 9.20 -11.87 -3.37
CA LEU A 133 8.13 -10.87 -3.30
C LEU A 133 7.98 -10.08 -4.61
N PHE A 134 9.10 -9.63 -5.21
CA PHE A 134 9.06 -8.70 -6.34
C PHE A 134 8.71 -9.36 -7.66
N SER A 135 8.03 -8.61 -8.53
CA SER A 135 7.45 -9.11 -9.78
C SER A 135 8.45 -9.82 -10.69
N ILE A 136 9.71 -9.39 -10.71
CA ILE A 136 10.77 -10.01 -11.53
C ILE A 136 10.93 -11.52 -11.25
N ALA A 137 10.90 -11.92 -9.97
CA ALA A 137 11.02 -13.33 -9.59
C ALA A 137 9.76 -14.13 -9.98
N LYS A 138 8.57 -13.56 -9.77
CA LYS A 138 7.30 -14.18 -10.15
C LYS A 138 7.14 -14.29 -11.66
N TYR A 139 7.55 -13.28 -12.40
CA TYR A 139 7.52 -13.33 -13.86
C TYR A 139 8.47 -14.40 -14.40
N ALA A 140 9.70 -14.49 -13.87
CA ALA A 140 10.65 -15.53 -14.27
C ALA A 140 10.10 -16.93 -13.95
N TRP A 141 9.43 -17.10 -12.79
CA TRP A 141 8.75 -18.34 -12.44
C TRP A 141 7.59 -18.67 -13.40
N LEU A 142 6.74 -17.72 -13.72
CA LEU A 142 5.63 -17.90 -14.68
C LEU A 142 6.17 -18.36 -16.03
N ARG A 143 7.21 -17.74 -16.54
CA ARG A 143 7.84 -18.14 -17.80
C ARG A 143 8.37 -19.57 -17.82
N ALA A 144 8.87 -20.04 -16.67
CA ALA A 144 9.39 -21.40 -16.55
C ALA A 144 8.30 -22.45 -16.41
N ASN A 145 7.14 -22.09 -15.86
CA ASN A 145 6.09 -23.06 -15.48
C ASN A 145 4.79 -22.94 -16.31
N HIS A 146 4.59 -21.85 -17.06
CA HIS A 146 3.41 -21.56 -17.88
C HIS A 146 3.82 -21.29 -19.33
N PRO A 147 3.81 -22.31 -20.22
CA PRO A 147 4.22 -22.12 -21.62
C PRO A 147 3.45 -21.03 -22.37
N GLU A 148 2.18 -20.81 -22.04
CA GLU A 148 1.32 -19.77 -22.61
C GLU A 148 1.86 -18.35 -22.38
N VAL A 149 2.62 -18.13 -21.31
CA VAL A 149 3.24 -16.83 -20.98
C VAL A 149 4.28 -16.40 -22.03
N ALA A 150 4.79 -17.33 -22.85
CA ALA A 150 5.67 -16.98 -23.96
C ALA A 150 4.99 -16.07 -25.00
N GLY A 151 3.66 -16.07 -25.07
CA GLY A 151 2.85 -15.19 -25.92
C GLY A 151 2.58 -13.81 -25.33
N ALA A 152 3.09 -13.50 -24.12
CA ALA A 152 2.84 -12.22 -23.49
C ALA A 152 3.50 -11.06 -24.25
N VAL A 153 2.69 -10.02 -24.45
CA VAL A 153 3.15 -8.76 -25.08
C VAL A 153 3.04 -7.56 -24.14
N ARG A 154 2.37 -7.73 -23.00
CA ARG A 154 2.19 -6.67 -22.01
C ARG A 154 2.16 -7.23 -20.59
N TRP A 155 2.86 -6.54 -19.69
CA TRP A 155 2.72 -6.67 -18.24
C TRP A 155 2.04 -5.42 -17.70
N LEU A 156 0.98 -5.61 -16.87
CA LEU A 156 0.32 -4.54 -16.12
C LEU A 156 0.29 -4.91 -14.64
N GLY A 157 0.56 -3.97 -13.75
CA GLY A 157 0.24 -4.10 -12.34
C GLY A 157 -1.27 -4.12 -12.12
N VAL A 158 -1.71 -4.42 -10.89
CA VAL A 158 -3.13 -4.60 -10.58
C VAL A 158 -3.95 -3.32 -10.85
N ALA A 159 -3.49 -2.16 -10.39
CA ALA A 159 -4.19 -0.89 -10.64
C ALA A 159 -4.24 -0.55 -12.14
N GLU A 160 -3.16 -0.82 -12.85
CA GLU A 160 -3.01 -0.60 -14.27
C GLU A 160 -3.94 -1.50 -15.09
N TRP A 161 -4.09 -2.77 -14.66
CA TRP A 161 -5.06 -3.71 -15.23
C TRP A 161 -6.51 -3.24 -15.04
N VAL A 162 -6.86 -2.87 -13.79
CA VAL A 162 -8.22 -2.39 -13.50
C VAL A 162 -8.52 -1.11 -14.28
N LEU A 163 -7.56 -0.18 -14.37
CA LEU A 163 -7.70 1.04 -15.16
C LEU A 163 -7.92 0.71 -16.65
N HIS A 164 -7.13 -0.22 -17.21
CA HIS A 164 -7.28 -0.66 -18.60
C HIS A 164 -8.68 -1.26 -18.85
N ARG A 165 -9.19 -2.09 -17.95
CA ARG A 165 -10.55 -2.67 -18.02
C ARG A 165 -11.66 -1.62 -17.90
N LEU A 166 -11.39 -0.47 -17.29
CA LEU A 166 -12.32 0.67 -17.26
C LEU A 166 -12.32 1.50 -18.56
N GLY A 167 -11.44 1.20 -19.52
CA GLY A 167 -11.29 1.93 -20.79
C GLY A 167 -10.02 2.78 -20.85
N GLY A 168 -9.13 2.67 -19.87
CA GLY A 168 -7.85 3.40 -19.83
C GLY A 168 -6.77 2.79 -20.71
N GLU A 169 -5.70 3.55 -20.84
CA GLU A 169 -4.50 3.17 -21.58
C GLU A 169 -3.68 2.13 -20.81
N GLN A 170 -2.85 1.36 -21.54
CA GLN A 170 -1.91 0.41 -20.93
C GLN A 170 -0.61 1.16 -20.57
N VAL A 171 -0.58 1.67 -19.34
CA VAL A 171 0.55 2.43 -18.79
C VAL A 171 1.10 1.73 -17.54
N ALA A 172 2.30 2.12 -17.11
CA ALA A 172 2.91 1.68 -15.85
C ALA A 172 3.20 2.89 -14.96
N GLU A 173 2.69 2.89 -13.72
CA GLU A 173 2.91 4.01 -12.82
C GLU A 173 4.22 3.82 -12.04
N TYR A 174 4.98 4.91 -11.86
CA TYR A 174 6.34 4.88 -11.30
C TYR A 174 6.46 4.21 -9.94
N SER A 175 5.50 4.40 -9.03
CA SER A 175 5.57 3.81 -7.69
C SER A 175 5.31 2.30 -7.71
N LEU A 176 4.40 1.84 -8.57
CA LEU A 176 4.16 0.41 -8.82
C LEU A 176 5.32 -0.20 -9.60
N ALA A 177 5.82 0.48 -10.63
CA ALA A 177 7.00 0.05 -11.39
C ALA A 177 8.23 -0.12 -10.50
N SER A 178 8.42 0.74 -9.49
CA SER A 178 9.50 0.65 -8.49
C SER A 178 9.44 -0.65 -7.66
N ARG A 179 8.29 -1.34 -7.63
CA ARG A 179 8.11 -2.59 -6.88
C ARG A 179 8.30 -3.84 -7.75
N THR A 180 8.57 -3.67 -9.04
CA THR A 180 8.70 -4.80 -9.97
C THR A 180 10.07 -5.49 -9.90
N GLY A 181 11.13 -4.77 -9.50
CA GLY A 181 12.51 -5.19 -9.65
C GLY A 181 13.04 -5.05 -11.08
N LEU A 182 12.28 -4.37 -11.95
CA LEU A 182 12.61 -4.12 -13.36
C LEU A 182 12.86 -2.64 -13.69
N LEU A 183 12.63 -1.74 -12.71
CA LEU A 183 12.88 -0.31 -12.85
C LEU A 183 14.25 0.07 -12.29
N ASP A 184 15.04 0.81 -13.06
CA ASP A 184 16.20 1.55 -12.57
C ASP A 184 15.71 2.85 -11.92
N VAL A 185 15.74 2.90 -10.59
CA VAL A 185 15.23 4.04 -9.80
C VAL A 185 16.03 5.31 -10.09
N GLY A 186 17.35 5.18 -10.30
CA GLY A 186 18.22 6.32 -10.59
C GLY A 186 18.01 6.92 -11.98
N ARG A 187 17.75 6.07 -12.97
CA ARG A 187 17.47 6.50 -14.36
C ARG A 187 16.01 6.84 -14.61
N ARG A 188 15.13 6.42 -13.71
CA ARG A 188 13.67 6.56 -13.87
C ARG A 188 13.18 5.90 -15.18
N ALA A 189 13.70 4.71 -15.48
CA ALA A 189 13.45 3.97 -16.70
C ALA A 189 13.51 2.46 -16.44
N TRP A 190 12.92 1.66 -17.31
CA TRP A 190 13.07 0.21 -17.25
C TRP A 190 14.55 -0.18 -17.35
N TRP A 191 14.96 -1.17 -16.55
CA TRP A 191 16.33 -1.67 -16.51
C TRP A 191 16.48 -2.82 -17.50
N ASP A 192 17.02 -2.51 -18.69
CA ASP A 192 17.11 -3.45 -19.81
C ASP A 192 17.76 -4.79 -19.44
N GLU A 193 18.82 -4.78 -18.60
CA GLU A 193 19.50 -6.00 -18.19
C GLU A 193 18.63 -6.86 -17.28
N ALA A 194 17.87 -6.28 -16.36
CA ALA A 194 16.92 -7.01 -15.52
C ALA A 194 15.75 -7.56 -16.36
N CYS A 195 15.26 -6.77 -17.33
CA CYS A 195 14.26 -7.21 -18.29
C CYS A 195 14.77 -8.39 -19.12
N ALA A 196 16.00 -8.32 -19.63
CA ALA A 196 16.63 -9.39 -20.40
C ALA A 196 16.87 -10.64 -19.54
N TRP A 197 17.33 -10.47 -18.28
CA TRP A 197 17.51 -11.58 -17.35
C TRP A 197 16.19 -12.32 -17.09
N ALA A 198 15.11 -11.58 -16.87
CA ALA A 198 13.77 -12.14 -16.70
C ALA A 198 13.21 -12.74 -17.99
N GLY A 199 13.83 -12.48 -19.13
CA GLY A 199 13.38 -12.88 -20.46
C GLY A 199 12.15 -12.11 -20.92
N ALA A 200 11.97 -10.87 -20.48
CA ALA A 200 10.93 -9.98 -20.95
C ALA A 200 11.23 -9.54 -22.41
N PRO A 201 10.30 -9.75 -23.36
CA PRO A 201 10.48 -9.26 -24.72
C PRO A 201 10.45 -7.72 -24.74
N PRO A 202 11.08 -7.10 -25.74
CA PRO A 202 10.94 -5.66 -25.95
C PRO A 202 9.47 -5.24 -26.01
N GLY A 203 9.11 -4.17 -25.31
CA GLY A 203 7.74 -3.68 -25.23
C GLY A 203 6.80 -4.42 -24.29
N LEU A 204 7.27 -5.44 -23.55
CA LEU A 204 6.44 -6.08 -22.51
C LEU A 204 6.05 -5.08 -21.42
N MET A 205 6.99 -4.27 -20.99
CA MET A 205 6.75 -3.23 -19.99
C MET A 205 6.12 -2.01 -20.66
N ALA A 206 5.03 -1.50 -20.06
CA ALA A 206 4.31 -0.34 -20.57
C ALA A 206 5.08 0.98 -20.37
N ASP A 207 4.64 2.04 -21.02
CA ASP A 207 5.19 3.39 -20.86
C ASP A 207 4.96 3.89 -19.44
N LEU A 208 6.00 4.52 -18.88
CA LEU A 208 6.01 4.98 -17.49
C LEU A 208 5.28 6.32 -17.34
N VAL A 209 4.36 6.40 -16.40
CA VAL A 209 3.58 7.61 -16.08
C VAL A 209 3.68 7.98 -14.61
N GLN A 210 3.45 9.25 -14.31
CA GLN A 210 3.31 9.75 -12.95
C GLN A 210 1.86 9.57 -12.46
N ALA A 211 1.66 9.21 -11.19
CA ALA A 211 0.34 9.22 -10.58
C ALA A 211 -0.34 10.59 -10.74
N GLY A 212 -1.63 10.59 -11.07
CA GLY A 212 -2.36 11.81 -11.38
C GLY A 212 -2.26 12.26 -12.86
N SER A 213 -1.38 11.63 -13.68
CA SER A 213 -1.40 11.89 -15.13
C SER A 213 -2.62 11.25 -15.77
N PRO A 214 -3.30 11.94 -16.72
CA PRO A 214 -4.40 11.35 -17.48
C PRO A 214 -3.93 10.11 -18.25
N ALA A 215 -4.69 9.02 -18.13
CA ALA A 215 -4.43 7.75 -18.82
C ALA A 215 -5.72 7.20 -19.48
N GLY A 216 -6.43 8.07 -20.18
CA GLY A 216 -7.66 7.74 -20.90
C GLY A 216 -8.93 8.22 -20.21
N ARG A 217 -10.07 7.72 -20.69
CA ARG A 217 -11.40 8.02 -20.16
C ARG A 217 -12.18 6.74 -19.94
N ALA A 218 -13.01 6.72 -18.90
CA ALA A 218 -13.84 5.56 -18.59
C ALA A 218 -14.89 5.30 -19.69
N SER A 219 -14.95 4.04 -20.17
CA SER A 219 -15.93 3.62 -21.18
C SER A 219 -17.36 3.62 -20.65
N GLY A 220 -17.55 3.39 -19.38
CA GLY A 220 -18.88 3.24 -18.75
C GLY A 220 -19.54 1.88 -18.95
N GLU A 221 -18.95 0.97 -19.70
CA GLU A 221 -19.55 -0.35 -20.01
C GLU A 221 -19.92 -1.13 -18.75
N ARG A 222 -18.98 -1.29 -17.83
CA ARG A 222 -19.19 -2.05 -16.57
C ARG A 222 -19.77 -1.18 -15.45
N LEU A 223 -19.45 0.11 -15.44
CA LEU A 223 -19.86 1.10 -14.42
C LEU A 223 -20.37 2.36 -15.12
N PRO A 224 -21.66 2.44 -15.51
CA PRO A 224 -22.20 3.53 -16.31
C PRO A 224 -22.01 4.93 -15.69
N ARG A 225 -22.02 5.04 -14.36
CA ARG A 225 -21.76 6.30 -13.65
C ARG A 225 -20.35 6.87 -13.87
N LEU A 226 -19.41 6.07 -14.36
CA LEU A 226 -18.04 6.53 -14.65
C LEU A 226 -17.89 7.03 -16.09
N ALA A 227 -18.88 6.85 -16.96
CA ALA A 227 -18.75 7.14 -18.39
C ALA A 227 -18.19 8.55 -18.66
N GLY A 228 -17.07 8.61 -19.40
CA GLY A 228 -16.40 9.86 -19.79
C GLY A 228 -15.49 10.47 -18.72
N ALA A 229 -15.47 9.97 -17.49
CA ALA A 229 -14.56 10.46 -16.44
C ALA A 229 -13.10 10.25 -16.83
N ALA A 230 -12.24 11.21 -16.47
CA ALA A 230 -10.78 11.05 -16.66
C ALA A 230 -10.23 9.95 -15.78
N LEU A 231 -9.37 9.09 -16.33
CA LEU A 231 -8.75 7.97 -15.63
C LEU A 231 -7.29 8.26 -15.28
N THR A 232 -6.83 7.79 -14.12
CA THR A 232 -5.41 7.77 -13.75
C THR A 232 -5.06 6.56 -12.89
N VAL A 233 -3.83 6.06 -13.03
CA VAL A 233 -3.24 5.17 -12.03
C VAL A 233 -2.77 6.01 -10.86
N ALA A 234 -3.27 5.72 -9.66
CA ALA A 234 -2.95 6.44 -8.43
C ALA A 234 -1.78 5.81 -7.65
N GLY A 235 -1.14 4.80 -8.23
CA GLY A 235 0.07 4.18 -7.73
C GLY A 235 -0.16 3.13 -6.64
N HIS A 236 0.89 2.89 -5.86
CA HIS A 236 0.92 1.92 -4.76
C HIS A 236 0.00 2.38 -3.61
N ASP A 237 -0.84 1.48 -3.10
CA ASP A 237 -1.90 1.75 -2.12
C ASP A 237 -1.44 2.53 -0.87
N HIS A 238 -0.32 2.14 -0.27
CA HIS A 238 0.26 2.86 0.86
C HIS A 238 0.66 4.30 0.52
N LEU A 239 1.19 4.53 -0.70
CA LEU A 239 1.58 5.87 -1.15
C LEU A 239 0.36 6.72 -1.52
N SER A 240 -0.65 6.12 -2.15
CA SER A 240 -1.95 6.74 -2.37
C SER A 240 -2.62 7.11 -1.03
N ALA A 241 -2.54 6.22 -0.03
CA ALA A 241 -3.07 6.47 1.30
C ALA A 241 -2.39 7.67 1.99
N SER A 242 -1.09 7.90 1.76
CA SER A 242 -0.41 9.10 2.28
C SER A 242 -1.01 10.39 1.73
N VAL A 243 -1.39 10.40 0.45
CA VAL A 243 -2.13 11.52 -0.18
C VAL A 243 -3.52 11.66 0.43
N GLY A 244 -4.25 10.55 0.57
CA GLY A 244 -5.58 10.53 1.17
C GLY A 244 -5.60 11.02 2.62
N ALA A 245 -4.54 10.78 3.37
CA ALA A 245 -4.37 11.25 4.75
C ALA A 245 -3.71 12.65 4.85
N ALA A 246 -3.45 13.33 3.74
CA ALA A 246 -2.74 14.60 3.65
C ALA A 246 -1.34 14.58 4.31
N ALA A 247 -0.63 13.46 4.20
CA ALA A 247 0.78 13.31 4.57
C ALA A 247 1.68 13.58 3.36
N THR A 248 1.61 14.80 2.82
CA THR A 248 2.24 15.20 1.55
C THR A 248 3.26 16.32 1.70
N ARG A 249 3.38 16.90 2.90
CA ARG A 249 4.29 18.03 3.15
C ARG A 249 5.75 17.54 3.27
N PRO A 250 6.72 18.37 2.90
CA PRO A 250 8.11 18.06 3.20
C PRO A 250 8.28 17.78 4.70
N GLY A 251 8.88 16.66 5.02
CA GLY A 251 9.09 16.30 6.41
C GLY A 251 8.03 15.39 7.01
N ASP A 252 6.92 15.14 6.36
CA ASP A 252 5.91 14.19 6.87
C ASP A 252 6.44 12.75 6.85
N LEU A 253 6.18 12.01 7.92
CA LEU A 253 6.29 10.57 7.99
C LEU A 253 4.86 10.01 8.08
N PHE A 254 4.49 9.17 7.14
CA PHE A 254 3.18 8.51 7.12
C PHE A 254 3.30 7.10 7.67
N ASP A 255 2.45 6.75 8.62
CA ASP A 255 2.32 5.41 9.20
C ASP A 255 0.97 4.81 8.76
N SER A 256 1.03 3.93 7.79
CA SER A 256 -0.10 3.22 7.22
C SER A 256 -0.37 1.93 7.99
N CYS A 257 -1.35 1.95 8.89
CA CYS A 257 -1.72 0.84 9.78
C CYS A 257 -2.80 -0.05 9.16
N GLY A 258 -2.43 -0.84 8.14
CA GLY A 258 -3.29 -1.80 7.44
C GLY A 258 -3.02 -3.25 7.81
N THR A 259 -3.32 -4.19 6.89
CA THR A 259 -2.92 -5.62 6.96
C THR A 259 -1.40 -5.75 7.07
N ALA A 260 -0.67 -5.02 6.25
CA ALA A 260 0.71 -4.65 6.50
C ALA A 260 0.75 -3.25 7.12
N GLU A 261 1.78 -2.96 7.89
CA GLU A 261 2.11 -1.61 8.33
C GLU A 261 3.26 -1.11 7.47
N ALA A 262 3.18 0.15 7.03
CA ALA A 262 4.24 0.78 6.27
C ALA A 262 4.51 2.20 6.76
N LEU A 263 5.78 2.46 7.11
CA LEU A 263 6.27 3.80 7.36
C LEU A 263 6.85 4.36 6.07
N ILE A 264 6.37 5.53 5.67
CA ILE A 264 6.67 6.15 4.39
C ILE A 264 7.16 7.57 4.59
N ARG A 265 8.28 7.87 3.95
CA ARG A 265 8.87 9.19 3.90
C ARG A 265 9.16 9.58 2.45
N ALA A 266 8.59 10.70 2.01
CA ALA A 266 9.00 11.30 0.74
C ALA A 266 10.28 12.13 0.92
N LEU A 267 11.20 12.02 -0.04
CA LEU A 267 12.38 12.88 -0.10
C LEU A 267 12.83 13.11 -1.55
N PRO A 268 13.49 14.26 -1.84
CA PRO A 268 14.05 14.52 -3.16
C PRO A 268 15.13 13.49 -3.54
N PRO A 269 15.19 13.03 -4.81
CA PRO A 269 16.31 12.24 -5.33
C PRO A 269 17.58 13.09 -5.49
N PRO A 270 18.77 12.46 -5.58
CA PRO A 270 19.03 11.04 -5.40
C PRO A 270 19.26 10.66 -3.94
N VAL A 271 18.97 9.41 -3.57
CA VAL A 271 19.49 8.81 -2.34
C VAL A 271 20.94 8.40 -2.58
N ALA A 272 21.84 8.82 -1.69
CA ALA A 272 23.26 8.50 -1.84
C ALA A 272 23.51 6.97 -1.80
N PRO A 273 24.46 6.42 -2.58
CA PRO A 273 24.68 4.97 -2.63
C PRO A 273 24.96 4.30 -1.27
N GLY A 274 25.64 4.99 -0.37
CA GLY A 274 25.89 4.53 1.00
C GLY A 274 24.61 4.43 1.83
N ASP A 275 23.74 5.41 1.71
CA ASP A 275 22.46 5.46 2.40
C ASP A 275 21.48 4.45 1.83
N LEU A 276 21.46 4.27 0.49
CA LEU A 276 20.66 3.24 -0.16
C LEU A 276 21.03 1.84 0.38
N ARG A 277 22.32 1.51 0.49
CA ARG A 277 22.75 0.23 1.06
C ARG A 277 22.30 0.06 2.51
N ARG A 278 22.41 1.12 3.34
CA ARG A 278 21.94 1.08 4.74
C ARG A 278 20.43 0.84 4.83
N LEU A 279 19.65 1.56 4.03
CA LEU A 279 18.19 1.43 3.99
C LEU A 279 17.78 0.01 3.59
N VAL A 280 18.32 -0.51 2.50
CA VAL A 280 18.01 -1.86 2.01
C VAL A 280 18.40 -2.94 3.04
N ALA A 281 19.56 -2.80 3.69
CA ALA A 281 19.99 -3.71 4.76
C ALA A 281 19.04 -3.66 5.98
N ALA A 282 18.47 -2.48 6.28
CA ALA A 282 17.46 -2.29 7.33
C ALA A 282 16.04 -2.65 6.91
N GLN A 283 15.85 -3.20 5.71
CA GLN A 283 14.55 -3.57 5.13
C GLN A 283 13.66 -2.34 4.81
N VAL A 284 14.29 -1.20 4.55
CA VAL A 284 13.63 -0.02 3.99
C VAL A 284 13.95 0.04 2.50
N THR A 285 12.94 0.00 1.67
CA THR A 285 13.07 0.07 0.21
C THR A 285 13.03 1.51 -0.27
N VAL A 286 13.65 1.77 -1.41
CA VAL A 286 13.64 3.06 -2.09
C VAL A 286 12.99 2.90 -3.46
N GLY A 287 12.02 3.75 -3.79
CA GLY A 287 11.35 3.76 -5.09
C GLY A 287 10.83 5.15 -5.40
N TRP A 288 10.09 5.31 -6.48
CA TRP A 288 9.41 6.56 -6.77
C TRP A 288 8.12 6.68 -5.97
N HIS A 289 7.82 7.90 -5.53
CA HIS A 289 6.58 8.23 -4.83
C HIS A 289 5.49 8.64 -5.84
N VAL A 290 4.21 8.55 -5.43
CA VAL A 290 3.09 9.14 -6.18
C VAL A 290 3.17 10.68 -6.21
N LEU A 291 3.90 11.28 -5.27
CA LEU A 291 4.24 12.71 -5.29
C LEU A 291 5.27 12.97 -6.40
N PRO A 292 5.02 13.96 -7.30
CA PRO A 292 5.92 14.23 -8.41
C PRO A 292 7.36 14.56 -7.98
N GLY A 293 8.33 13.91 -8.62
CA GLY A 293 9.76 14.19 -8.40
C GLY A 293 10.29 13.78 -7.04
N GLN A 294 9.59 12.93 -6.28
CA GLN A 294 10.03 12.44 -4.96
C GLN A 294 10.33 10.95 -5.01
N HIS A 295 11.35 10.52 -4.24
CA HIS A 295 11.53 9.14 -3.84
C HIS A 295 10.65 8.83 -2.63
N ALA A 296 10.23 7.57 -2.50
CA ALA A 296 9.61 7.00 -1.31
C ALA A 296 10.63 6.13 -0.58
N LEU A 297 10.93 6.44 0.69
CA LEU A 297 11.51 5.49 1.63
C LEU A 297 10.34 4.72 2.26
N LEU A 298 10.30 3.40 2.09
CA LEU A 298 9.22 2.57 2.57
C LEU A 298 9.77 1.42 3.41
N GLY A 299 9.52 1.47 4.72
CA GLY A 299 9.79 0.38 5.65
C GLY A 299 8.47 -0.31 6.02
N ALA A 300 8.34 -1.61 5.72
CA ALA A 300 7.11 -2.35 5.98
C ALA A 300 7.30 -3.48 6.99
N SER A 301 6.22 -3.83 7.68
CA SER A 301 6.09 -4.98 8.57
C SER A 301 4.75 -5.68 8.39
N ARG A 302 4.64 -6.93 8.85
CA ARG A 302 3.37 -7.69 8.85
C ARG A 302 2.53 -7.41 10.11
N ALA A 303 2.52 -6.15 10.57
CA ALA A 303 1.94 -5.78 11.85
C ALA A 303 0.47 -6.16 11.99
N GLY A 304 -0.38 -5.81 11.02
CA GLY A 304 -1.79 -6.16 11.06
C GLY A 304 -2.05 -7.66 11.09
N LEU A 305 -1.30 -8.45 10.33
CA LEU A 305 -1.37 -9.92 10.35
C LEU A 305 -0.92 -10.50 11.69
N ALA A 306 0.16 -9.95 12.27
CA ALA A 306 0.62 -10.36 13.60
C ALA A 306 -0.43 -10.04 14.66
N LEU A 307 -0.99 -8.84 14.67
CA LEU A 307 -2.05 -8.46 15.59
C LEU A 307 -3.31 -9.31 15.43
N GLN A 308 -3.72 -9.62 14.20
CA GLN A 308 -4.85 -10.52 13.95
C GLN A 308 -4.61 -11.91 14.55
N ARG A 309 -3.41 -12.48 14.37
CA ARG A 309 -3.04 -13.76 14.98
C ARG A 309 -3.17 -13.75 16.52
N PHE A 310 -2.82 -12.64 17.18
CA PHE A 310 -3.02 -12.50 18.63
C PHE A 310 -4.50 -12.38 19.01
N LEU A 311 -5.32 -11.68 18.22
CA LEU A 311 -6.78 -11.65 18.44
C LEU A 311 -7.38 -13.05 18.31
N ASP A 312 -6.99 -13.80 17.29
CA ASP A 312 -7.46 -15.18 17.08
C ASP A 312 -7.03 -16.11 18.23
N LEU A 313 -5.77 -16.00 18.69
CA LEU A 313 -5.26 -16.74 19.85
C LEU A 313 -6.03 -16.42 21.12
N LEU A 314 -6.42 -15.16 21.33
CA LEU A 314 -7.18 -14.69 22.49
C LEU A 314 -8.69 -14.93 22.35
N GLY A 315 -9.15 -15.55 21.26
CA GLY A 315 -10.56 -15.83 20.99
C GLY A 315 -11.41 -14.57 20.81
N ALA A 316 -10.79 -13.46 20.40
CA ALA A 316 -11.45 -12.16 20.28
C ALA A 316 -11.96 -11.93 18.85
N GLY A 317 -13.29 -12.01 18.64
CA GLY A 317 -13.95 -11.42 17.47
C GLY A 317 -14.00 -9.88 17.55
N GLU A 318 -14.77 -9.24 16.66
CA GLU A 318 -14.84 -7.75 16.61
C GLU A 318 -15.26 -7.13 17.96
N GLN A 319 -16.24 -7.69 18.67
CA GLN A 319 -16.66 -7.22 19.98
C GLN A 319 -15.58 -7.46 21.05
N GLY A 320 -14.96 -8.62 21.05
CA GLY A 320 -13.88 -8.96 21.98
C GLY A 320 -12.63 -8.09 21.77
N ARG A 321 -12.39 -7.60 20.54
CA ARG A 321 -11.31 -6.65 20.29
C ARG A 321 -11.49 -5.33 21.06
N ALA A 322 -12.70 -4.78 21.10
CA ALA A 322 -12.96 -3.55 21.85
C ALA A 322 -12.71 -3.72 23.35
N GLU A 323 -13.09 -4.88 23.91
CA GLU A 323 -12.82 -5.22 25.32
C GLU A 323 -11.32 -5.39 25.59
N LEU A 324 -10.58 -6.05 24.69
CA LEU A 324 -9.12 -6.17 24.79
C LEU A 324 -8.42 -4.82 24.67
N ASP A 325 -8.87 -3.95 23.76
CA ASP A 325 -8.34 -2.59 23.60
C ASP A 325 -8.51 -1.79 24.90
N LEU A 326 -9.70 -1.87 25.53
CA LEU A 326 -9.96 -1.21 26.80
C LEU A 326 -9.07 -1.78 27.92
N ALA A 327 -8.96 -3.12 28.01
CA ALA A 327 -8.12 -3.78 29.00
C ALA A 327 -6.63 -3.41 28.80
N ALA A 328 -6.14 -3.39 27.55
CA ALA A 328 -4.76 -3.05 27.24
C ALA A 328 -4.42 -1.58 27.54
N THR A 329 -5.37 -0.65 27.44
CA THR A 329 -5.12 0.76 27.81
C THR A 329 -4.92 0.94 29.32
N ALA A 330 -5.46 0.04 30.14
CA ALA A 330 -5.25 0.04 31.58
C ALA A 330 -3.91 -0.61 32.01
N VAL A 331 -3.23 -1.33 31.11
CA VAL A 331 -1.93 -1.95 31.37
C VAL A 331 -0.82 -0.89 31.25
N PRO A 332 0.08 -0.78 32.25
CA PRO A 332 1.17 0.19 32.20
C PRO A 332 2.16 -0.16 31.05
N PRO A 333 2.91 0.84 30.55
CA PRO A 333 3.97 0.62 29.57
C PRO A 333 4.98 -0.44 30.04
N GLY A 334 5.44 -1.27 29.10
CA GLY A 334 6.32 -2.40 29.38
C GLY A 334 5.58 -3.66 29.85
N SER A 335 4.25 -3.64 29.84
CA SER A 335 3.39 -4.81 30.07
C SER A 335 3.78 -5.63 31.33
N GLY A 336 4.28 -4.96 32.40
CA GLY A 336 4.72 -5.62 33.63
C GLY A 336 5.86 -6.63 33.44
N GLY A 337 6.66 -6.52 32.39
CA GLY A 337 7.73 -7.43 32.03
C GLY A 337 7.30 -8.56 31.07
N LEU A 338 6.01 -8.65 30.72
CA LEU A 338 5.55 -9.54 29.68
C LEU A 338 6.01 -9.03 28.30
N ALA A 339 6.72 -9.84 27.53
CA ALA A 339 7.21 -9.51 26.22
C ALA A 339 6.83 -10.55 25.16
N VAL A 340 6.53 -10.07 23.94
CA VAL A 340 6.36 -10.92 22.77
C VAL A 340 7.66 -10.92 21.98
N ARG A 341 8.31 -12.09 21.85
CA ARG A 341 9.46 -12.29 20.97
C ARG A 341 9.01 -12.80 19.61
N ASP A 342 9.74 -12.39 18.57
CA ASP A 342 9.50 -12.81 17.19
C ASP A 342 8.05 -12.62 16.74
N VAL A 343 7.49 -11.44 17.03
CA VAL A 343 6.08 -11.11 16.76
C VAL A 343 5.70 -11.27 15.28
N PHE A 344 6.68 -11.18 14.36
CA PHE A 344 6.49 -11.32 12.91
C PHE A 344 6.88 -12.69 12.34
N GLY A 345 7.48 -13.56 13.16
CA GLY A 345 7.89 -14.89 12.77
C GLY A 345 6.70 -15.87 12.65
N GLU A 346 6.98 -17.06 12.17
CA GLU A 346 5.99 -18.14 12.12
C GLU A 346 5.55 -18.57 13.52
N ARG A 347 6.45 -18.49 14.49
CA ARG A 347 6.23 -18.81 15.90
C ARG A 347 6.65 -17.64 16.76
N SER A 348 5.69 -17.07 17.47
CA SER A 348 5.97 -16.07 18.51
C SER A 348 6.10 -16.74 19.88
N ALA A 349 6.90 -16.16 20.77
CA ALA A 349 7.03 -16.61 22.15
C ALA A 349 6.62 -15.50 23.12
N LEU A 350 6.04 -15.90 24.26
CA LEU A 350 5.72 -15.01 25.39
C LEU A 350 6.75 -15.26 26.50
N ASP A 351 7.43 -14.21 26.91
CA ASP A 351 8.34 -14.24 28.06
C ASP A 351 7.79 -13.41 29.21
N GLY A 352 8.17 -13.78 30.44
CA GLY A 352 7.77 -13.03 31.62
C GLY A 352 6.32 -13.27 32.06
N ILE A 353 5.77 -14.46 31.78
CA ILE A 353 4.42 -14.82 32.23
C ILE A 353 4.41 -14.95 33.76
N GLY A 354 3.56 -14.16 34.42
CA GLY A 354 3.31 -14.19 35.86
C GLY A 354 1.82 -14.44 36.19
N ASP A 355 1.52 -14.75 37.43
CA ASP A 355 0.17 -15.22 37.89
C ASP A 355 -0.94 -14.16 37.75
N HIS A 356 -0.58 -12.87 37.61
CA HIS A 356 -1.53 -11.75 37.57
C HIS A 356 -1.83 -11.29 36.13
N LEU A 357 -1.27 -11.95 35.12
CA LEU A 357 -1.40 -11.53 33.74
C LEU A 357 -2.66 -12.13 33.08
N GLY A 358 -3.47 -11.25 32.50
CA GLY A 358 -4.68 -11.63 31.73
C GLY A 358 -4.56 -11.27 30.24
N PRO A 359 -5.63 -11.53 29.46
CA PRO A 359 -5.65 -11.28 28.01
C PRO A 359 -5.26 -9.85 27.61
N GLY A 360 -5.66 -8.83 28.38
CA GLY A 360 -5.29 -7.44 28.14
C GLY A 360 -3.78 -7.16 28.21
N TRP A 361 -3.06 -7.90 29.08
CA TRP A 361 -1.59 -7.82 29.16
C TRP A 361 -0.91 -8.40 27.95
N VAL A 362 -1.39 -9.57 27.49
CA VAL A 362 -0.87 -10.21 26.25
C VAL A 362 -1.13 -9.33 25.05
N TRP A 363 -2.33 -8.75 24.96
CA TRP A 363 -2.68 -7.83 23.90
C TRP A 363 -1.78 -6.58 23.90
N ARG A 364 -1.59 -5.98 25.09
CA ARG A 364 -0.67 -4.84 25.25
C ARG A 364 0.76 -5.17 24.83
N ALA A 365 1.30 -6.30 25.26
CA ALA A 365 2.64 -6.73 24.90
C ALA A 365 2.81 -6.95 23.38
N ALA A 366 1.78 -7.50 22.71
CA ALA A 366 1.77 -7.64 21.25
C ALA A 366 1.78 -6.27 20.54
N LEU A 367 0.96 -5.33 21.02
CA LEU A 367 0.94 -3.95 20.49
C LEU A 367 2.29 -3.25 20.68
N GLU A 368 2.94 -3.42 21.83
CA GLU A 368 4.26 -2.83 22.10
C GLU A 368 5.34 -3.42 21.21
N ALA A 369 5.34 -4.74 20.98
CA ALA A 369 6.30 -5.39 20.09
C ALA A 369 6.16 -4.92 18.64
N VAL A 370 4.92 -4.69 18.17
CA VAL A 370 4.66 -4.13 16.84
C VAL A 370 5.13 -2.68 16.75
N ALA A 371 4.82 -1.86 17.77
CA ALA A 371 5.22 -0.46 17.78
C ALA A 371 6.75 -0.28 17.90
N GLU A 372 7.45 -1.22 18.54
CA GLU A 372 8.92 -1.24 18.57
C GLU A 372 9.50 -1.33 17.17
N ARG A 373 8.96 -2.25 16.33
CA ARG A 373 9.40 -2.39 14.94
C ARG A 373 9.14 -1.12 14.12
N ALA A 374 8.02 -0.46 14.35
CA ALA A 374 7.72 0.83 13.71
C ALA A 374 8.77 1.90 14.12
N ALA A 375 9.16 1.94 15.41
CA ALA A 375 10.19 2.85 15.90
C ALA A 375 11.57 2.57 15.28
N GLU A 376 11.96 1.30 15.14
CA GLU A 376 13.19 0.90 14.45
C GLU A 376 13.21 1.37 12.99
N LEU A 377 12.14 1.09 12.24
CA LEU A 377 12.00 1.51 10.85
C LEU A 377 12.06 3.03 10.71
N ARG A 378 11.36 3.76 11.60
CA ARG A 378 11.44 5.21 11.69
C ARG A 378 12.87 5.68 11.88
N GLY A 379 13.60 5.08 12.82
CA GLY A 379 15.01 5.43 13.10
C GLY A 379 15.90 5.27 11.87
N HIS A 380 15.73 4.20 11.10
CA HIS A 380 16.46 3.97 9.85
C HIS A 380 16.12 5.01 8.77
N ILE A 381 14.84 5.35 8.63
CA ILE A 381 14.38 6.37 7.68
C ILE A 381 14.93 7.74 8.07
N GLU A 382 14.81 8.14 9.33
CA GLU A 382 15.25 9.43 9.82
C GLU A 382 16.78 9.59 9.82
N ALA A 383 17.52 8.51 9.93
CA ALA A 383 18.99 8.53 9.79
C ALA A 383 19.46 8.98 8.39
N VAL A 384 18.60 8.82 7.37
CA VAL A 384 18.89 9.24 5.99
C VAL A 384 18.14 10.52 5.61
N ALA A 385 16.85 10.59 5.93
CA ALA A 385 15.99 11.71 5.53
C ALA A 385 15.94 12.87 6.52
N GLY A 386 16.64 12.77 7.65
CA GLY A 386 16.54 13.70 8.78
C GLY A 386 15.26 13.50 9.60
N PRO A 387 15.14 14.17 10.75
CA PRO A 387 13.99 14.05 11.65
C PRO A 387 12.67 14.33 10.95
N SER A 388 11.64 13.58 11.30
CA SER A 388 10.29 13.82 10.79
C SER A 388 9.72 15.10 11.41
N ALA A 389 9.18 15.99 10.57
CA ALA A 389 8.52 17.20 11.02
C ALA A 389 7.14 16.91 11.62
N ARG A 390 6.46 15.89 11.07
CA ARG A 390 5.12 15.45 11.48
C ARG A 390 4.98 13.95 11.23
N LEU A 391 4.36 13.24 12.16
CA LEU A 391 3.90 11.86 11.99
C LEU A 391 2.39 11.89 11.71
N VAL A 392 1.96 11.20 10.66
CA VAL A 392 0.53 11.04 10.30
C VAL A 392 0.19 9.57 10.34
N LEU A 393 -0.84 9.20 11.09
CA LEU A 393 -1.29 7.84 11.30
C LEU A 393 -2.65 7.61 10.64
N ALA A 394 -2.80 6.61 9.78
CA ALA A 394 -4.07 6.21 9.20
C ALA A 394 -4.15 4.70 8.95
N GLY A 395 -5.35 4.21 8.63
CA GLY A 395 -5.60 2.80 8.34
C GLY A 395 -6.48 2.10 9.38
N GLY A 396 -6.87 0.87 9.09
CA GLY A 396 -7.86 0.15 9.90
C GLY A 396 -7.45 -0.08 11.36
N TRP A 397 -6.16 -0.35 11.61
CA TRP A 397 -5.64 -0.52 12.97
C TRP A 397 -5.48 0.78 13.73
N ALA A 398 -5.31 1.92 13.05
CA ALA A 398 -5.28 3.23 13.68
C ALA A 398 -6.60 3.63 14.36
N ARG A 399 -7.70 2.94 14.06
CA ARG A 399 -8.99 3.11 14.74
C ARG A 399 -9.00 2.57 16.17
N SER A 400 -8.09 1.63 16.52
CA SER A 400 -7.96 1.08 17.87
C SER A 400 -7.38 2.11 18.84
N PRO A 401 -8.06 2.43 19.95
CA PRO A 401 -7.51 3.32 20.97
C PRO A 401 -6.23 2.76 21.62
N ALA A 402 -6.13 1.45 21.79
CA ALA A 402 -4.95 0.80 22.35
C ALA A 402 -3.74 0.91 21.41
N VAL A 403 -3.94 0.72 20.10
CA VAL A 403 -2.89 0.93 19.09
C VAL A 403 -2.40 2.39 19.15
N ARG A 404 -3.32 3.37 19.16
CA ARG A 404 -2.93 4.78 19.24
C ARG A 404 -2.17 5.11 20.52
N ALA A 405 -2.64 4.60 21.65
CA ALA A 405 -1.98 4.84 22.94
C ALA A 405 -0.55 4.28 22.97
N VAL A 406 -0.33 3.07 22.45
CA VAL A 406 1.02 2.47 22.37
C VAL A 406 1.90 3.23 21.39
N LYS A 407 1.38 3.59 20.20
CA LYS A 407 2.13 4.37 19.22
C LYS A 407 2.48 5.77 19.73
N LEU A 408 1.56 6.43 20.44
CA LEU A 408 1.83 7.72 21.08
C LEU A 408 2.99 7.62 22.08
N ALA A 409 2.98 6.58 22.91
CA ALA A 409 4.04 6.34 23.89
C ALA A 409 5.38 6.01 23.23
N ARG A 410 5.38 5.32 22.08
CA ARG A 410 6.60 4.82 21.44
C ARG A 410 7.15 5.72 20.33
N LEU A 411 6.28 6.33 19.53
CA LEU A 411 6.63 7.16 18.39
C LEU A 411 6.48 8.67 18.65
N GLY A 412 5.86 9.05 19.78
CA GLY A 412 5.56 10.44 20.08
C GLY A 412 4.27 10.94 19.42
N PRO A 413 4.03 12.27 19.47
CA PRO A 413 2.81 12.88 18.92
C PRO A 413 2.61 12.61 17.44
N PHE A 414 1.34 12.42 17.04
CA PHE A 414 0.94 12.22 15.65
C PHE A 414 -0.41 12.85 15.35
N ASP A 415 -0.64 13.14 14.08
CA ASP A 415 -1.94 13.50 13.55
C ASP A 415 -2.68 12.23 13.12
N HIS A 416 -3.96 12.14 13.45
CA HIS A 416 -4.86 11.07 13.02
C HIS A 416 -6.05 11.68 12.28
N PRO A 417 -5.96 11.84 10.93
CA PRO A 417 -7.03 12.47 10.16
C PRO A 417 -8.29 11.58 10.15
N PRO A 418 -9.48 12.18 10.15
CA PRO A 418 -10.76 11.47 10.12
C PRO A 418 -11.08 10.95 8.72
N VAL A 419 -10.24 10.06 8.21
CA VAL A 419 -10.37 9.43 6.88
C VAL A 419 -10.81 8.00 7.05
N ALA A 420 -11.88 7.60 6.37
CA ALA A 420 -12.38 6.24 6.45
C ALA A 420 -11.53 5.27 5.61
N GLU A 421 -11.26 5.65 4.35
CA GLU A 421 -10.52 4.81 3.40
C GLU A 421 -9.43 5.63 2.69
N ALA A 422 -8.30 5.81 3.38
CA ALA A 422 -7.21 6.69 2.93
C ALA A 422 -6.66 6.33 1.53
N GLY A 423 -6.50 5.03 1.19
CA GLY A 423 -6.07 4.59 -0.13
C GLY A 423 -7.03 5.03 -1.23
N ALA A 424 -8.32 4.72 -1.06
CA ALA A 424 -9.35 5.09 -2.03
C ALA A 424 -9.55 6.61 -2.11
N ARG A 425 -9.52 7.34 -0.96
CA ARG A 425 -9.57 8.80 -0.97
C ARG A 425 -8.39 9.40 -1.73
N GLY A 426 -7.18 8.94 -1.48
CA GLY A 426 -5.98 9.40 -2.19
C GLY A 426 -6.07 9.15 -3.69
N ALA A 427 -6.55 7.96 -4.09
CA ALA A 427 -6.80 7.64 -5.48
C ALA A 427 -7.83 8.58 -6.12
N ALA A 428 -8.95 8.88 -5.43
CA ALA A 428 -9.94 9.83 -5.91
C ALA A 428 -9.35 11.23 -6.14
N LEU A 429 -8.56 11.73 -5.19
CA LEU A 429 -7.91 13.05 -5.29
C LEU A 429 -6.92 13.11 -6.46
N LEU A 430 -6.12 12.06 -6.68
CA LEU A 430 -5.26 11.95 -7.86
C LEU A 430 -6.07 11.87 -9.16
N GLY A 431 -7.26 11.24 -9.13
CA GLY A 431 -8.26 11.31 -10.21
C GLY A 431 -8.73 12.73 -10.50
N GLY A 432 -8.85 13.56 -9.46
CA GLY A 432 -9.16 14.99 -9.58
C GLY A 432 -8.06 15.78 -10.28
N ILE A 433 -6.79 15.45 -10.05
CA ILE A 433 -5.66 16.03 -10.80
C ILE A 433 -5.75 15.62 -12.27
N ALA A 434 -5.97 14.35 -12.57
CA ALA A 434 -6.12 13.87 -13.95
C ALA A 434 -7.31 14.50 -14.70
N ALA A 435 -8.37 14.85 -13.97
CA ALA A 435 -9.52 15.55 -14.52
C ALA A 435 -9.30 17.07 -14.69
N GLY A 436 -8.15 17.60 -14.24
CA GLY A 436 -7.88 19.05 -14.24
C GLY A 436 -8.66 19.84 -13.19
N ARG A 437 -9.23 19.15 -12.18
CA ARG A 437 -9.93 19.80 -11.08
C ARG A 437 -8.97 20.46 -10.09
N TYR A 438 -7.79 19.86 -9.93
CA TYR A 438 -6.68 20.39 -9.13
C TYR A 438 -5.44 20.50 -10.02
N GLY A 439 -4.67 21.57 -9.86
CA GLY A 439 -3.44 21.81 -10.62
C GLY A 439 -2.26 20.93 -10.16
N GLY A 440 -2.34 20.37 -8.96
CA GLY A 440 -1.28 19.51 -8.40
C GLY A 440 -1.59 19.10 -6.96
N VAL A 441 -0.64 18.42 -6.35
CA VAL A 441 -0.79 17.85 -4.99
C VAL A 441 -0.97 18.94 -3.93
N ASP A 442 -0.39 20.10 -4.13
CA ASP A 442 -0.48 21.24 -3.20
C ASP A 442 -1.88 21.87 -3.14
N GLU A 443 -2.72 21.62 -4.15
CA GLU A 443 -4.09 22.09 -4.22
C GLU A 443 -5.11 21.08 -3.69
N LEU A 444 -4.66 19.88 -3.28
CA LEU A 444 -5.56 18.85 -2.81
C LEU A 444 -6.20 19.26 -1.47
N PRO A 445 -7.52 19.07 -1.32
CA PRO A 445 -8.20 19.38 -0.07
C PRO A 445 -7.76 18.43 1.05
N ALA A 446 -7.43 19.03 2.20
CA ALA A 446 -7.12 18.28 3.41
C ALA A 446 -8.39 17.60 3.96
N PRO A 447 -8.26 16.45 4.66
CA PRO A 447 -9.39 15.89 5.40
C PRO A 447 -9.88 16.87 6.45
N GLY A 448 -11.19 17.00 6.63
CA GLY A 448 -11.77 17.92 7.62
C GLY A 448 -11.36 17.55 9.04
N GLY A 449 -10.72 18.48 9.77
CA GLY A 449 -10.48 18.39 11.21
C GLY A 449 -9.60 17.23 11.66
N ALA A 450 -8.29 17.24 11.34
CA ALA A 450 -7.34 16.29 11.93
C ALA A 450 -7.31 16.39 13.47
N LEU A 451 -7.57 15.29 14.17
CA LEU A 451 -7.42 15.21 15.62
C LEU A 451 -5.93 14.99 15.95
N ALA A 452 -5.28 16.00 16.57
CA ALA A 452 -3.94 15.85 17.08
C ALA A 452 -3.93 15.00 18.36
N GLU A 453 -3.20 13.87 18.34
CA GLU A 453 -2.96 13.05 19.52
C GLU A 453 -1.67 13.53 20.20
N THR A 454 -1.80 14.15 21.38
CA THR A 454 -0.68 14.60 22.20
C THR A 454 -0.69 13.87 23.55
N PRO A 455 0.47 13.65 24.19
CA PRO A 455 0.49 13.10 25.54
C PRO A 455 -0.31 14.00 26.48
N SER A 456 -1.20 13.43 27.25
CA SER A 456 -1.83 14.15 28.37
C SER A 456 -0.70 14.61 29.31
N ARG A 457 -0.56 15.92 29.52
CA ARG A 457 0.30 16.43 30.58
C ARG A 457 -0.21 15.82 31.89
N GLU A 458 0.55 14.92 32.49
CA GLU A 458 0.33 14.56 33.90
C GLU A 458 0.26 15.86 34.69
N ARG A 459 -0.93 16.13 35.22
CA ARG A 459 -1.08 17.17 36.24
C ARG A 459 -0.31 16.67 37.45
N SER A 460 0.93 17.14 37.60
CA SER A 460 1.66 17.03 38.87
C SER A 460 0.76 17.59 39.96
N ARG A 461 0.26 16.71 40.80
CA ARG A 461 -0.24 17.03 42.13
C ARG A 461 0.84 16.74 43.17
#